data_97679d5f34a73feae5b7a7978e5284c6
#
_entry.id   97679d5f34a73feae5b7a7978e5284c6
#
_cell.length_a   1.000
_cell.length_b   1.000
_cell.length_c   1.000
_cell.angle_alpha   90.00
_cell.angle_beta   90.00
_cell.angle_gamma   90.00
#
_symmetry.space_group_name_H-M   'P 1'
#
loop_
_entity.id
_entity.type
_entity.pdbx_description
1 polymer ?
#
loop_
_entity_poly.entity_id
_entity_poly.type
_entity_poly.pdbx_seq_one_letter_code
_entity_poly.pdbx_strand_id
1 'polypeptide(L)'
;MDRRIAGAPFLAAILLASLALRASGQEDSTPEMPEIFNEPMPYFTIGLGPFSRTITTDSNEAQAFFNQGIQLMYSFTLMDAARSFREAQLRDSDCAMCYFGEAWAWGPYMNGPMGVGALPRAQAAIEKALELAPDHASRIERELIDAMAVRYMGRTDRTPQLAVDTAYAEAMGRVYEANEADLDVGYLFAESLMLLEPRRGNWDIARAEIQRIHHILEEILAKDIRHPGSCHLYIHSTESTTQPNKAEACADFLGGSIPGASHINHMPSHTYNEVGRWGDGVRANQRAWHSDQAAEYGEGFAIYTSHNLHMLLFAASNDGQGAVAIQAGADYTTATGGAQYYEVLTRVRFGRFEDILAMEGDDTENPIFKAFWDFGQGYAHLRAGHVDVARGFLEAIQEGRGSAPEAAEFRGHSASDLLGIVGGILDGEILREVGRTAEAIESFERALVIEDGLRYDEPEPLNFSVRDWLGAILLEVDRPVQAEAVYRAAIEDHPFNGWSLFGLEQALRAQGKVGEAEETAKILETSWARADVWIRASRF
;
A
#
# COMPACT_ATOMS: atom_id res chain seq x y z
N MET A 1 40.94 -17.49 -16.02
CA MET A 1 41.10 -16.29 -15.15
C MET A 1 39.78 -16.09 -14.47
N ASP A 2 39.66 -16.76 -13.31
CA ASP A 2 38.46 -16.72 -12.46
C ASP A 2 38.43 -15.42 -11.66
N ARG A 3 37.35 -14.69 -11.75
CA ARG A 3 36.97 -13.74 -10.71
C ARG A 3 35.52 -14.11 -10.25
N ARG A 4 35.47 -14.82 -9.14
CA ARG A 4 34.24 -15.02 -8.37
C ARG A 4 33.95 -13.68 -7.66
N ILE A 5 32.81 -13.09 -7.99
CA ILE A 5 32.22 -12.00 -7.22
C ILE A 5 31.36 -12.68 -6.14
N ALA A 6 31.76 -12.50 -4.89
CA ALA A 6 30.99 -12.94 -3.74
C ALA A 6 29.90 -11.89 -3.48
N GLY A 7 28.65 -12.21 -3.82
CA GLY A 7 27.50 -11.47 -3.38
C GLY A 7 27.20 -11.80 -1.92
N ALA A 8 27.17 -10.82 -1.05
CA ALA A 8 26.66 -10.94 0.31
C ALA A 8 25.13 -10.77 0.28
N PRO A 9 24.36 -11.66 0.92
CA PRO A 9 22.94 -11.47 1.02
C PRO A 9 22.61 -10.45 2.13
N PHE A 10 21.96 -9.36 1.78
CA PHE A 10 21.30 -8.51 2.76
C PHE A 10 20.02 -9.20 3.20
N LEU A 11 20.03 -9.81 4.39
CA LEU A 11 18.86 -10.32 5.07
C LEU A 11 18.12 -9.14 5.71
N ALA A 12 16.96 -8.80 5.18
CA ALA A 12 15.96 -8.02 5.88
C ALA A 12 15.28 -8.95 6.91
N ALA A 13 15.82 -8.99 8.13
CA ALA A 13 15.24 -9.74 9.24
C ALA A 13 14.10 -8.93 9.87
N ILE A 14 12.86 -9.27 9.57
CA ILE A 14 11.72 -8.94 10.44
C ILE A 14 11.75 -9.93 11.61
N LEU A 15 12.34 -9.53 12.73
CA LEU A 15 12.35 -10.29 13.97
C LEU A 15 11.03 -10.10 14.71
N LEU A 16 10.22 -11.14 14.76
CA LEU A 16 9.25 -11.39 15.83
C LEU A 16 10.03 -11.80 17.09
N ALA A 17 10.19 -10.88 18.03
CA ALA A 17 10.79 -11.17 19.32
C ALA A 17 9.70 -11.57 20.32
N SER A 18 9.64 -12.86 20.64
CA SER A 18 8.92 -13.39 21.80
C SER A 18 9.53 -12.89 23.11
N LEU A 19 8.68 -12.32 23.98
CA LEU A 19 9.06 -11.86 25.33
C LEU A 19 9.58 -13.00 26.21
N ALA A 20 10.81 -12.84 26.68
CA ALA A 20 11.26 -13.45 27.93
C ALA A 20 11.68 -12.33 28.89
N LEU A 21 10.88 -12.08 29.92
CA LEU A 21 11.25 -11.18 31.03
C LEU A 21 12.50 -11.72 31.73
N ARG A 22 13.57 -10.95 31.71
CA ARG A 22 14.57 -10.94 32.76
C ARG A 22 14.82 -9.49 33.20
N ALA A 23 14.41 -9.18 34.42
CA ALA A 23 14.79 -7.96 35.11
C ALA A 23 16.30 -8.01 35.40
N SER A 24 17.07 -7.14 34.75
CA SER A 24 18.43 -6.77 35.19
C SER A 24 18.62 -5.30 34.80
N GLY A 25 19.20 -4.52 35.69
CA GLY A 25 19.30 -3.07 35.68
C GLY A 25 19.63 -2.48 34.32
N GLN A 26 18.77 -1.61 33.88
CA GLN A 26 18.89 -0.88 32.62
C GLN A 26 19.83 0.31 32.90
N GLU A 27 21.05 0.21 32.41
CA GLU A 27 21.89 1.39 32.19
C GLU A 27 21.17 2.25 31.14
N ASP A 28 21.04 3.54 31.41
CA ASP A 28 20.53 4.59 30.52
C ASP A 28 21.49 4.79 29.34
N SER A 29 21.58 3.81 28.43
CA SER A 29 22.30 3.98 27.18
C SER A 29 21.31 4.50 26.13
N THR A 30 21.46 5.76 25.74
CA THR A 30 20.81 6.28 24.51
C THR A 30 21.07 5.28 23.37
N PRO A 31 20.02 4.79 22.69
CA PRO A 31 20.22 3.82 21.60
C PRO A 31 21.22 4.37 20.59
N GLU A 32 22.19 3.55 20.22
CA GLU A 32 23.22 3.92 19.25
C GLU A 32 22.57 4.36 17.92
N MET A 33 23.14 5.40 17.29
CA MET A 33 22.66 5.89 16.01
C MET A 33 22.77 4.76 14.98
N PRO A 34 21.77 4.56 14.09
CA PRO A 34 21.87 3.55 13.05
C PRO A 34 23.15 3.72 12.24
N GLU A 35 23.83 2.61 11.88
CA GLU A 35 25.14 2.60 11.25
C GLU A 35 25.20 3.47 9.99
N ILE A 36 24.12 3.52 9.22
CA ILE A 36 24.00 4.33 7.99
C ILE A 36 24.21 5.83 8.22
N PHE A 37 24.04 6.32 9.45
CA PHE A 37 24.30 7.72 9.81
C PHE A 37 25.80 8.04 9.96
N ASN A 38 26.67 7.02 9.93
CA ASN A 38 28.12 7.20 9.90
C ASN A 38 28.61 7.54 8.48
N GLU A 39 27.78 7.34 7.45
CA GLU A 39 28.08 7.67 6.08
C GLU A 39 27.45 9.02 5.70
N PRO A 40 28.17 9.91 4.98
CA PRO A 40 27.59 11.14 4.47
C PRO A 40 26.38 10.85 3.59
N MET A 41 25.30 11.65 3.74
CA MET A 41 24.18 11.60 2.82
C MET A 41 24.56 12.33 1.54
N PRO A 42 24.53 11.68 0.36
CA PRO A 42 24.81 12.38 -0.90
C PRO A 42 23.70 13.38 -1.22
N TYR A 43 24.08 14.47 -1.91
CA TYR A 43 23.09 15.33 -2.53
C TYR A 43 22.69 14.75 -3.89
N PHE A 44 21.40 14.45 -4.03
CA PHE A 44 20.85 13.86 -5.26
C PHE A 44 20.48 14.97 -6.25
N THR A 45 21.18 15.01 -7.38
CA THR A 45 20.86 15.91 -8.50
C THR A 45 19.85 15.33 -9.48
N ILE A 46 19.56 14.04 -9.35
CA ILE A 46 18.62 13.27 -10.13
C ILE A 46 17.73 12.50 -9.15
N GLY A 47 16.47 12.32 -9.47
CA GLY A 47 15.54 11.57 -8.62
C GLY A 47 14.74 12.41 -7.63
N LEU A 48 15.08 13.69 -7.45
CA LEU A 48 14.26 14.67 -6.71
C LEU A 48 13.44 15.52 -7.67
N GLY A 49 12.34 16.08 -7.15
CA GLY A 49 11.49 17.03 -7.86
C GLY A 49 11.92 18.49 -7.66
N PRO A 50 11.19 19.43 -8.28
CA PRO A 50 11.48 20.86 -8.16
C PRO A 50 10.94 21.50 -6.87
N PHE A 51 10.27 20.73 -6.00
CA PHE A 51 9.67 21.28 -4.78
C PHE A 51 10.75 21.80 -3.83
N SER A 52 10.50 22.97 -3.26
CA SER A 52 11.39 23.61 -2.29
C SER A 52 10.61 24.45 -1.30
N ARG A 53 11.09 24.52 -0.05
CA ARG A 53 10.66 25.44 0.98
C ARG A 53 11.84 26.29 1.40
N THR A 54 11.74 27.62 1.23
CA THR A 54 12.76 28.54 1.72
C THR A 54 12.75 28.56 3.24
N ILE A 55 13.93 28.42 3.84
CA ILE A 55 14.17 28.49 5.29
C ILE A 55 15.15 29.60 5.64
N THR A 56 15.21 29.98 6.91
CA THR A 56 16.20 30.92 7.41
C THR A 56 17.57 30.24 7.49
N THR A 57 18.45 30.52 6.54
CA THR A 57 19.85 30.08 6.45
C THR A 57 20.60 30.95 5.45
N ASP A 58 21.87 31.21 5.71
CA ASP A 58 22.77 31.88 4.77
C ASP A 58 23.54 30.88 3.86
N SER A 59 23.38 29.55 4.11
CA SER A 59 24.05 28.48 3.36
C SER A 59 23.15 27.93 2.27
N ASN A 60 23.52 28.14 1.01
CA ASN A 60 22.85 27.51 -0.12
C ASN A 60 22.90 25.97 -0.07
N GLU A 61 23.97 25.39 0.48
CA GLU A 61 24.10 23.94 0.63
C GLU A 61 23.14 23.41 1.71
N ALA A 62 23.01 24.11 2.85
CA ALA A 62 22.04 23.77 3.89
C ALA A 62 20.61 23.82 3.33
N GLN A 63 20.27 24.88 2.59
CA GLN A 63 18.98 25.00 1.91
C GLN A 63 18.71 23.84 0.94
N ALA A 64 19.73 23.43 0.17
CA ALA A 64 19.59 22.33 -0.78
C ALA A 64 19.34 20.99 -0.08
N PHE A 65 20.10 20.65 0.97
CA PHE A 65 19.89 19.45 1.76
C PHE A 65 18.56 19.48 2.55
N PHE A 66 18.11 20.65 3.00
CA PHE A 66 16.79 20.81 3.59
C PHE A 66 15.67 20.50 2.57
N ASN A 67 15.79 21.02 1.34
CA ASN A 67 14.83 20.71 0.27
C ASN A 67 14.82 19.22 -0.11
N GLN A 68 15.97 18.56 -0.08
CA GLN A 68 16.05 17.10 -0.22
C GLN A 68 15.31 16.42 0.93
N GLY A 69 15.59 16.81 2.17
CA GLY A 69 14.96 16.24 3.35
C GLY A 69 13.44 16.36 3.34
N ILE A 70 12.89 17.54 2.98
CA ILE A 70 11.43 17.74 2.95
C ILE A 70 10.75 16.92 1.86
N GLN A 71 11.36 16.76 0.67
CA GLN A 71 10.84 15.87 -0.37
C GLN A 71 10.84 14.40 0.08
N LEU A 72 11.87 13.98 0.80
CA LEU A 72 11.96 12.63 1.37
C LEU A 72 10.96 12.43 2.51
N MET A 73 10.65 13.47 3.30
CA MET A 73 9.54 13.43 4.26
C MET A 73 8.20 13.21 3.54
N TYR A 74 7.95 13.95 2.46
CA TYR A 74 6.73 13.79 1.68
C TYR A 74 6.61 12.45 0.96
N SER A 75 7.73 11.75 0.78
CA SER A 75 7.75 10.39 0.24
C SER A 75 7.81 9.29 1.31
N PHE A 76 7.70 9.64 2.59
CA PHE A 76 7.81 8.74 3.74
C PHE A 76 9.16 7.99 3.86
N THR A 77 10.19 8.49 3.18
CA THR A 77 11.55 7.96 3.27
C THR A 77 12.29 8.61 4.44
N LEU A 78 11.80 8.35 5.65
CA LEU A 78 12.13 9.11 6.87
C LEU A 78 13.61 9.04 7.25
N MET A 79 14.26 7.89 7.07
CA MET A 79 15.67 7.71 7.43
C MET A 79 16.58 8.57 6.55
N ASP A 80 16.32 8.61 5.25
CA ASP A 80 17.09 9.43 4.32
C ASP A 80 16.74 10.92 4.47
N ALA A 81 15.49 11.24 4.85
CA ALA A 81 15.11 12.59 5.25
C ALA A 81 15.91 13.06 6.47
N ALA A 82 15.97 12.26 7.54
CA ALA A 82 16.76 12.58 8.74
C ALA A 82 18.25 12.78 8.41
N ARG A 83 18.83 11.92 7.58
CA ARG A 83 20.21 12.07 7.10
C ARG A 83 20.42 13.36 6.31
N SER A 84 19.47 13.71 5.44
CA SER A 84 19.53 14.95 4.66
C SER A 84 19.48 16.19 5.56
N PHE A 85 18.59 16.21 6.56
CA PHE A 85 18.54 17.31 7.53
C PHE A 85 19.81 17.42 8.37
N ARG A 86 20.44 16.29 8.73
CA ARG A 86 21.75 16.32 9.42
C ARG A 86 22.87 16.84 8.52
N GLU A 87 22.86 16.52 7.23
CA GLU A 87 23.81 17.13 6.28
C GLU A 87 23.59 18.66 6.17
N ALA A 88 22.32 19.12 6.19
CA ALA A 88 22.02 20.54 6.24
C ALA A 88 22.61 21.21 7.50
N GLN A 89 22.49 20.58 8.68
CA GLN A 89 23.08 21.04 9.94
C GLN A 89 24.62 21.14 9.87
N LEU A 90 25.28 20.23 9.16
CA LEU A 90 26.76 20.26 8.95
C LEU A 90 27.19 21.44 8.05
N ARG A 91 26.32 21.96 7.17
CA ARG A 91 26.59 23.11 6.29
C ARG A 91 26.21 24.44 6.95
N ASP A 92 25.31 24.40 7.94
CA ASP A 92 24.90 25.55 8.74
C ASP A 92 24.43 25.07 10.12
N SER A 93 25.34 25.16 11.10
CA SER A 93 25.04 24.74 12.49
C SER A 93 24.01 25.64 13.20
N ASP A 94 23.73 26.81 12.66
CA ASP A 94 22.78 27.77 13.22
C ASP A 94 21.40 27.68 12.54
N CYS A 95 21.23 26.77 11.56
CA CYS A 95 19.99 26.53 10.88
C CYS A 95 18.95 25.85 11.78
N ALA A 96 18.11 26.59 12.48
CA ALA A 96 17.08 26.07 13.38
C ALA A 96 16.11 25.09 12.67
N MET A 97 15.71 25.39 11.43
CA MET A 97 14.81 24.54 10.65
C MET A 97 15.45 23.22 10.22
N CYS A 98 16.78 23.13 10.11
CA CYS A 98 17.45 21.88 9.83
C CYS A 98 17.31 20.88 11.00
N TYR A 99 17.35 21.36 12.22
CA TYR A 99 17.08 20.57 13.43
C TYR A 99 15.58 20.25 13.59
N PHE A 100 14.69 21.18 13.24
CA PHE A 100 13.26 20.92 13.16
C PHE A 100 12.95 19.76 12.20
N GLY A 101 13.56 19.77 11.01
CA GLY A 101 13.39 18.71 10.01
C GLY A 101 13.84 17.33 10.52
N GLU A 102 14.99 17.28 11.20
CA GLU A 102 15.46 16.04 11.84
C GLU A 102 14.49 15.54 12.91
N ALA A 103 13.98 16.45 13.78
CA ALA A 103 13.00 16.09 14.80
C ALA A 103 11.70 15.55 14.18
N TRP A 104 11.23 16.15 13.08
CA TRP A 104 10.07 15.68 12.35
C TRP A 104 10.29 14.27 11.78
N ALA A 105 11.45 14.02 11.17
CA ALA A 105 11.78 12.72 10.55
C ALA A 105 11.88 11.56 11.56
N TRP A 106 12.20 11.83 12.82
CA TRP A 106 12.19 10.81 13.87
C TRP A 106 10.78 10.52 14.44
N GLY A 107 9.77 11.32 14.08
CA GLY A 107 8.42 11.20 14.61
C GLY A 107 7.61 10.04 14.05
N PRO A 108 6.43 9.78 14.65
CA PRO A 108 5.44 8.95 14.00
C PRO A 108 4.89 9.65 12.75
N TYR A 109 4.46 8.87 11.79
CA TYR A 109 3.84 9.33 10.56
C TYR A 109 2.62 8.46 10.24
N MET A 110 1.88 8.80 9.20
CA MET A 110 0.63 8.13 8.88
C MET A 110 0.78 6.60 8.72
N ASN A 111 1.88 6.13 8.12
CA ASN A 111 2.10 4.70 7.86
C ASN A 111 2.81 3.94 8.99
N GLY A 112 3.20 4.61 10.09
CA GLY A 112 3.88 3.91 11.17
C GLY A 112 4.10 4.71 12.45
N PRO A 113 4.27 3.99 13.55
CA PRO A 113 4.64 4.61 14.82
C PRO A 113 6.07 5.15 14.77
N MET A 114 6.42 5.92 15.78
CA MET A 114 7.81 6.30 16.03
C MET A 114 8.70 5.06 16.19
N GLY A 115 9.85 5.07 15.53
CA GLY A 115 10.81 3.98 15.62
C GLY A 115 11.38 3.78 17.04
N VAL A 116 11.80 2.56 17.35
CA VAL A 116 12.45 2.25 18.64
C VAL A 116 13.70 3.11 18.80
N GLY A 117 13.82 3.77 19.96
CA GLY A 117 14.95 4.65 20.27
C GLY A 117 14.98 5.99 19.50
N ALA A 118 13.93 6.32 18.76
CA ALA A 118 13.85 7.60 18.05
C ALA A 118 13.55 8.78 18.97
N LEU A 119 12.82 8.57 20.07
CA LEU A 119 12.41 9.65 20.98
C LEU A 119 13.57 10.51 21.52
N PRO A 120 14.67 9.96 22.08
CA PRO A 120 15.79 10.78 22.52
C PRO A 120 16.44 11.60 21.38
N ARG A 121 16.44 11.06 20.16
CA ARG A 121 16.99 11.75 18.99
C ARG A 121 16.12 12.91 18.57
N ALA A 122 14.79 12.69 18.51
CA ALA A 122 13.82 13.75 18.23
C ALA A 122 13.87 14.85 19.30
N GLN A 123 14.02 14.49 20.60
CA GLN A 123 14.18 15.44 21.70
C GLN A 123 15.44 16.28 21.54
N ALA A 124 16.59 15.65 21.29
CA ALA A 124 17.85 16.38 21.12
C ALA A 124 17.80 17.35 19.94
N ALA A 125 17.19 16.92 18.82
CA ALA A 125 17.04 17.78 17.63
C ALA A 125 16.11 18.97 17.92
N ILE A 126 14.95 18.75 18.53
CA ILE A 126 14.01 19.85 18.79
C ILE A 126 14.52 20.79 19.90
N GLU A 127 15.23 20.30 20.90
CA GLU A 127 15.90 21.12 21.91
C GLU A 127 16.90 22.09 21.24
N LYS A 128 17.69 21.58 20.29
CA LYS A 128 18.63 22.42 19.53
C LYS A 128 17.92 23.44 18.63
N ALA A 129 16.83 23.04 17.98
CA ALA A 129 15.99 23.98 17.20
C ALA A 129 15.45 25.10 18.09
N LEU A 130 14.94 24.80 19.29
CA LEU A 130 14.44 25.79 20.25
C LEU A 130 15.54 26.74 20.74
N GLU A 131 16.76 26.23 20.99
CA GLU A 131 17.92 27.06 21.36
C GLU A 131 18.26 28.11 20.29
N LEU A 132 18.21 27.71 19.00
CA LEU A 132 18.59 28.54 17.88
C LEU A 132 17.46 29.48 17.42
N ALA A 133 16.20 29.08 17.59
CA ALA A 133 15.04 29.76 17.04
C ALA A 133 14.95 31.30 17.34
N PRO A 134 15.31 31.81 18.54
CA PRO A 134 15.21 33.21 18.83
C PRO A 134 15.98 34.11 17.85
N ASP A 135 17.18 33.71 17.44
CA ASP A 135 18.10 34.48 16.63
C ASP A 135 18.17 34.00 15.16
N HIS A 136 17.82 32.73 14.89
CA HIS A 136 18.04 32.06 13.62
C HIS A 136 16.77 31.49 12.98
N ALA A 137 15.59 31.96 13.33
CA ALA A 137 14.34 31.54 12.72
C ALA A 137 13.39 32.73 12.48
N SER A 138 12.67 32.71 11.36
CA SER A 138 11.56 33.61 11.10
C SER A 138 10.40 33.39 12.10
N ARG A 139 9.40 34.29 12.10
CA ARG A 139 8.22 34.11 12.99
C ARG A 139 7.51 32.77 12.75
N ILE A 140 7.26 32.43 11.49
CA ILE A 140 6.55 31.16 11.15
C ILE A 140 7.38 29.94 11.55
N GLU A 141 8.68 29.98 11.33
CA GLU A 141 9.58 28.90 11.71
C GLU A 141 9.62 28.70 13.22
N ARG A 142 9.63 29.76 14.02
CA ARG A 142 9.51 29.67 15.48
C ARG A 142 8.21 29.02 15.91
N GLU A 143 7.08 29.42 15.32
CA GLU A 143 5.77 28.83 15.61
C GLU A 143 5.72 27.33 15.26
N LEU A 144 6.35 26.91 14.16
CA LEU A 144 6.49 25.49 13.78
C LEU A 144 7.38 24.72 14.77
N ILE A 145 8.52 25.30 15.16
CA ILE A 145 9.44 24.70 16.13
C ILE A 145 8.75 24.53 17.49
N ASP A 146 8.02 25.56 17.95
CA ASP A 146 7.25 25.50 19.20
C ASP A 146 6.15 24.42 19.16
N ALA A 147 5.44 24.29 18.04
CA ALA A 147 4.45 23.23 17.86
C ALA A 147 5.07 21.84 17.86
N MET A 148 6.21 21.64 17.16
CA MET A 148 6.92 20.37 17.15
C MET A 148 7.48 20.04 18.53
N ALA A 149 7.88 21.02 19.32
CA ALA A 149 8.34 20.81 20.68
C ALA A 149 7.27 20.18 21.59
N VAL A 150 5.99 20.52 21.38
CA VAL A 150 4.86 19.89 22.10
C VAL A 150 4.84 18.37 21.90
N ARG A 151 5.28 17.90 20.75
CA ARG A 151 5.31 16.47 20.38
C ARG A 151 6.35 15.68 21.19
N TYR A 152 7.43 16.32 21.64
CA TYR A 152 8.59 15.60 22.21
C TYR A 152 9.00 16.04 23.61
N MET A 153 8.85 17.32 23.95
CA MET A 153 9.35 17.83 25.22
C MET A 153 8.57 17.30 26.42
N GLY A 154 9.30 16.83 27.43
CA GLY A 154 8.71 16.23 28.64
C GLY A 154 8.06 14.85 28.41
N ARG A 155 8.14 14.30 27.20
CA ARG A 155 7.64 12.98 26.86
C ARG A 155 8.61 11.89 27.31
N THR A 156 8.05 10.74 27.68
CA THR A 156 8.76 9.48 27.92
C THR A 156 8.12 8.37 27.10
N ASP A 157 8.76 7.20 26.99
CA ASP A 157 8.21 6.01 26.32
C ASP A 157 6.87 5.54 26.92
N ARG A 158 6.53 5.98 28.14
CA ARG A 158 5.26 5.66 28.80
C ARG A 158 4.14 6.67 28.50
N THR A 159 4.45 7.77 27.83
CA THR A 159 3.44 8.79 27.50
C THR A 159 2.50 8.24 26.43
N PRO A 160 1.17 8.25 26.65
CA PRO A 160 0.21 7.73 25.68
C PRO A 160 0.33 8.47 24.33
N GLN A 161 0.51 7.74 23.24
CA GLN A 161 0.72 8.31 21.91
C GLN A 161 -0.43 9.24 21.52
N LEU A 162 -1.68 8.81 21.68
CA LEU A 162 -2.86 9.62 21.34
C LEU A 162 -2.89 10.98 22.05
N ALA A 163 -2.46 11.04 23.30
CA ALA A 163 -2.42 12.31 24.05
C ALA A 163 -1.37 13.27 23.45
N VAL A 164 -0.25 12.73 22.99
CA VAL A 164 0.80 13.51 22.32
C VAL A 164 0.34 14.00 20.96
N ASP A 165 -0.25 13.13 20.15
CA ASP A 165 -0.74 13.48 18.82
C ASP A 165 -1.88 14.51 18.90
N THR A 166 -2.78 14.37 19.89
CA THR A 166 -3.82 15.38 20.15
C THR A 166 -3.22 16.75 20.48
N ALA A 167 -2.27 16.81 21.42
CA ALA A 167 -1.63 18.07 21.81
C ALA A 167 -0.84 18.70 20.64
N TYR A 168 -0.19 17.88 19.82
CA TYR A 168 0.51 18.33 18.61
C TYR A 168 -0.47 18.87 17.57
N ALA A 169 -1.57 18.17 17.30
CA ALA A 169 -2.60 18.63 16.36
C ALA A 169 -3.25 19.97 16.82
N GLU A 170 -3.49 20.14 18.12
CA GLU A 170 -3.96 21.40 18.67
C GLU A 170 -2.94 22.54 18.51
N ALA A 171 -1.64 22.24 18.70
CA ALA A 171 -0.57 23.21 18.49
C ALA A 171 -0.46 23.61 17.02
N MET A 172 -0.45 22.63 16.10
CA MET A 172 -0.43 22.87 14.66
C MET A 172 -1.67 23.64 14.17
N GLY A 173 -2.85 23.37 14.76
CA GLY A 173 -4.06 24.14 14.46
C GLY A 173 -3.90 25.62 14.71
N ARG A 174 -3.29 26.02 15.84
CA ARG A 174 -3.00 27.43 16.15
C ARG A 174 -1.99 28.06 15.15
N VAL A 175 -0.98 27.29 14.74
CA VAL A 175 -0.01 27.77 13.73
C VAL A 175 -0.71 27.97 12.38
N TYR A 176 -1.58 27.04 11.98
CA TYR A 176 -2.33 27.13 10.74
C TYR A 176 -3.28 28.34 10.72
N GLU A 177 -4.07 28.55 11.77
CA GLU A 177 -4.98 29.68 11.89
C GLU A 177 -4.25 31.04 11.76
N ALA A 178 -2.99 31.11 12.20
CA ALA A 178 -2.17 32.32 12.07
C ALA A 178 -1.45 32.45 10.72
N ASN A 179 -1.39 31.37 9.91
CA ASN A 179 -0.57 31.29 8.70
C ASN A 179 -1.26 30.51 7.55
N GLU A 180 -2.56 30.67 7.34
CA GLU A 180 -3.36 29.91 6.33
C GLU A 180 -2.84 30.02 4.88
N ALA A 181 -1.99 31.02 4.59
CA ALA A 181 -1.39 31.19 3.28
C ALA A 181 -0.18 30.27 3.04
N ASP A 182 0.44 29.74 4.09
CA ASP A 182 1.61 28.85 4.00
C ASP A 182 1.14 27.41 3.80
N LEU A 183 1.46 26.84 2.62
CA LEU A 183 0.97 25.53 2.21
C LEU A 183 1.57 24.39 3.04
N ASP A 184 2.85 24.50 3.44
CA ASP A 184 3.51 23.50 4.28
C ASP A 184 2.98 23.51 5.72
N VAL A 185 2.59 24.69 6.24
CA VAL A 185 1.89 24.77 7.54
C VAL A 185 0.55 24.03 7.47
N GLY A 186 -0.20 24.23 6.40
CA GLY A 186 -1.45 23.50 6.15
C GLY A 186 -1.22 22.00 6.01
N TYR A 187 -0.17 21.58 5.29
CA TYR A 187 0.22 20.17 5.16
C TYR A 187 0.52 19.55 6.53
N LEU A 188 1.38 20.18 7.35
CA LEU A 188 1.73 19.66 8.68
C LEU A 188 0.53 19.61 9.62
N PHE A 189 -0.42 20.54 9.48
CA PHE A 189 -1.66 20.48 10.23
C PHE A 189 -2.55 19.32 9.79
N ALA A 190 -2.74 19.11 8.47
CA ALA A 190 -3.49 17.98 7.95
C ALA A 190 -2.85 16.64 8.37
N GLU A 191 -1.50 16.50 8.26
CA GLU A 191 -0.76 15.35 8.75
C GLU A 191 -1.04 15.08 10.24
N SER A 192 -0.98 16.11 11.08
CA SER A 192 -1.22 15.98 12.52
C SER A 192 -2.64 15.50 12.86
N LEU A 193 -3.65 15.92 12.08
CA LEU A 193 -5.02 15.43 12.23
C LEU A 193 -5.16 13.98 11.76
N MET A 194 -4.48 13.60 10.67
CA MET A 194 -4.50 12.22 10.18
C MET A 194 -3.88 11.22 11.17
N LEU A 195 -2.93 11.65 12.02
CA LEU A 195 -2.39 10.81 13.10
C LEU A 195 -3.42 10.43 14.17
N LEU A 196 -4.54 11.15 14.26
CA LEU A 196 -5.63 10.85 15.19
C LEU A 196 -6.63 9.83 14.63
N GLU A 197 -6.56 9.54 13.35
CA GLU A 197 -7.45 8.63 12.65
C GLU A 197 -6.84 7.22 12.52
N PRO A 198 -7.67 6.16 12.49
CA PRO A 198 -7.15 4.82 12.28
C PRO A 198 -6.51 4.71 10.88
N ARG A 199 -5.29 4.19 10.83
CA ARG A 199 -4.55 4.04 9.56
C ARG A 199 -5.25 3.10 8.58
N ARG A 200 -5.89 2.06 9.06
CA ARG A 200 -6.60 1.06 8.24
C ARG A 200 -8.08 1.06 8.55
N GLY A 201 -8.88 0.93 7.52
CA GLY A 201 -10.33 0.90 7.59
C GLY A 201 -10.96 2.00 6.73
N ASN A 202 -12.26 1.93 6.58
CA ASN A 202 -13.01 2.91 5.81
C ASN A 202 -13.11 4.23 6.56
N TRP A 203 -12.73 5.31 5.91
CA TRP A 203 -12.94 6.65 6.43
C TRP A 203 -14.33 7.15 6.01
N ASP A 204 -15.15 7.46 7.00
CA ASP A 204 -16.50 7.97 6.75
C ASP A 204 -16.44 9.49 6.47
N ILE A 205 -16.71 9.87 5.23
CA ILE A 205 -16.75 11.27 4.80
C ILE A 205 -17.85 12.10 5.47
N ALA A 206 -18.81 11.47 6.17
CA ALA A 206 -19.80 12.19 6.96
C ALA A 206 -19.24 12.69 8.31
N ARG A 207 -18.10 12.16 8.76
CA ARG A 207 -17.46 12.60 10.00
C ARG A 207 -16.82 13.97 9.81
N ALA A 208 -17.02 14.84 10.81
CA ALA A 208 -16.50 16.21 10.78
C ALA A 208 -14.96 16.26 10.75
N GLU A 209 -14.29 15.31 11.40
CA GLU A 209 -12.83 15.18 11.44
C GLU A 209 -12.28 14.90 10.03
N ILE A 210 -12.87 13.97 9.30
CA ILE A 210 -12.48 13.64 7.93
C ILE A 210 -12.74 14.81 6.98
N GLN A 211 -13.91 15.45 7.11
CA GLN A 211 -14.23 16.63 6.32
C GLN A 211 -13.23 17.77 6.56
N ARG A 212 -12.76 17.95 7.81
CA ARG A 212 -11.77 18.97 8.14
C ARG A 212 -10.42 18.67 7.47
N ILE A 213 -9.96 17.43 7.49
CA ILE A 213 -8.72 17.00 6.79
C ILE A 213 -8.84 17.28 5.30
N HIS A 214 -9.94 16.82 4.67
CA HIS A 214 -10.18 17.05 3.24
C HIS A 214 -10.21 18.55 2.91
N HIS A 215 -10.93 19.37 3.69
CA HIS A 215 -11.04 20.81 3.46
C HIS A 215 -9.66 21.50 3.46
N ILE A 216 -8.81 21.21 4.45
CA ILE A 216 -7.46 21.78 4.52
C ILE A 216 -6.62 21.39 3.30
N LEU A 217 -6.63 20.10 2.94
CA LEU A 217 -5.88 19.61 1.78
C LEU A 217 -6.42 20.17 0.47
N GLU A 218 -7.75 20.25 0.30
CA GLU A 218 -8.40 20.84 -0.87
C GLU A 218 -8.08 22.35 -1.01
N GLU A 219 -7.98 23.11 0.09
CA GLU A 219 -7.55 24.52 0.06
C GLU A 219 -6.08 24.68 -0.39
N ILE A 220 -5.19 23.79 0.07
CA ILE A 220 -3.79 23.79 -0.37
C ILE A 220 -3.72 23.49 -1.87
N LEU A 221 -4.40 22.41 -2.30
CA LEU A 221 -4.37 21.93 -3.68
C LEU A 221 -5.06 22.88 -4.66
N ALA A 222 -6.05 23.64 -4.20
CA ALA A 222 -6.64 24.72 -5.00
C ALA A 222 -5.68 25.88 -5.25
N LYS A 223 -4.73 26.15 -4.32
CA LYS A 223 -3.68 27.14 -4.47
C LYS A 223 -2.52 26.62 -5.34
N ASP A 224 -2.06 25.40 -5.08
CA ASP A 224 -1.05 24.71 -5.90
C ASP A 224 -1.24 23.19 -5.89
N ILE A 225 -1.78 22.65 -6.97
CA ILE A 225 -1.92 21.19 -7.18
C ILE A 225 -0.57 20.48 -7.20
N ARG A 226 0.54 21.21 -7.38
CA ARG A 226 1.88 20.63 -7.44
C ARG A 226 2.56 20.49 -6.07
N HIS A 227 1.80 20.62 -4.97
CA HIS A 227 2.32 20.35 -3.63
C HIS A 227 2.38 18.83 -3.39
N PRO A 228 3.56 18.15 -3.48
CA PRO A 228 3.63 16.71 -3.49
C PRO A 228 3.15 16.07 -2.18
N GLY A 229 3.51 16.65 -1.04
CA GLY A 229 3.06 16.16 0.27
C GLY A 229 1.54 16.20 0.41
N SER A 230 0.89 17.32 0.00
CA SER A 230 -0.57 17.43 0.10
C SER A 230 -1.29 16.50 -0.85
N CYS A 231 -0.79 16.27 -2.08
CA CYS A 231 -1.32 15.25 -2.97
C CYS A 231 -1.19 13.84 -2.38
N HIS A 232 -0.05 13.54 -1.76
CA HIS A 232 0.17 12.25 -1.10
C HIS A 232 -0.86 12.01 0.02
N LEU A 233 -1.01 12.95 0.96
CA LEU A 233 -1.99 12.83 2.04
C LEU A 233 -3.44 12.82 1.51
N TYR A 234 -3.73 13.55 0.43
CA TYR A 234 -5.08 13.60 -0.13
C TYR A 234 -5.48 12.27 -0.76
N ILE A 235 -4.56 11.57 -1.44
CA ILE A 235 -4.77 10.20 -1.90
C ILE A 235 -5.12 9.32 -0.71
N HIS A 236 -4.27 9.28 0.32
CA HIS A 236 -4.51 8.47 1.51
C HIS A 236 -5.80 8.80 2.26
N SER A 237 -6.20 10.07 2.29
CA SER A 237 -7.42 10.47 3.00
C SER A 237 -8.72 10.19 2.23
N THR A 238 -8.62 9.92 0.92
CA THR A 238 -9.78 9.67 0.05
C THR A 238 -9.93 8.22 -0.39
N GLU A 239 -8.83 7.46 -0.47
CA GLU A 239 -8.78 6.11 -1.06
C GLU A 239 -9.80 5.14 -0.44
N SER A 240 -9.95 5.14 0.88
CA SER A 240 -10.88 4.25 1.61
C SER A 240 -12.29 4.84 1.80
N THR A 241 -12.58 5.97 1.18
CA THR A 241 -13.89 6.63 1.26
C THR A 241 -14.79 6.27 0.09
N THR A 242 -16.04 6.73 0.13
CA THR A 242 -16.96 6.62 -1.00
C THR A 242 -16.67 7.62 -2.14
N GLN A 243 -15.59 8.41 -2.07
CA GLN A 243 -15.25 9.44 -3.05
C GLN A 243 -13.74 9.44 -3.41
N PRO A 244 -13.14 8.28 -3.77
CA PRO A 244 -11.71 8.20 -4.12
C PRO A 244 -11.35 9.04 -5.36
N ASN A 245 -12.32 9.26 -6.26
CA ASN A 245 -12.18 10.06 -7.47
C ASN A 245 -11.79 11.52 -7.20
N LYS A 246 -12.01 12.05 -6.00
CA LYS A 246 -11.56 13.40 -5.63
C LYS A 246 -10.05 13.58 -5.76
N ALA A 247 -9.27 12.52 -5.58
CA ALA A 247 -7.82 12.57 -5.64
C ALA A 247 -7.24 12.30 -7.06
N GLU A 248 -8.06 12.13 -8.11
CA GLU A 248 -7.54 11.81 -9.45
C GLU A 248 -6.54 12.86 -9.97
N ALA A 249 -6.79 14.15 -9.77
CA ALA A 249 -5.86 15.21 -10.17
C ALA A 249 -4.52 15.12 -9.42
N CYS A 250 -4.55 14.72 -8.14
CA CYS A 250 -3.36 14.43 -7.35
C CYS A 250 -2.62 13.19 -7.86
N ALA A 251 -3.34 12.12 -8.16
CA ALA A 251 -2.77 10.91 -8.73
C ALA A 251 -2.08 11.18 -10.08
N ASP A 252 -2.71 11.98 -10.95
CA ASP A 252 -2.13 12.36 -12.25
C ASP A 252 -0.86 13.21 -12.11
N PHE A 253 -0.76 14.04 -11.06
CA PHE A 253 0.41 14.86 -10.79
C PHE A 253 1.52 14.10 -10.06
N LEU A 254 1.17 13.33 -9.01
CA LEU A 254 2.12 12.86 -8.01
C LEU A 254 3.14 11.88 -8.60
N GLY A 255 2.70 10.98 -9.47
CA GLY A 255 3.57 10.01 -10.11
C GLY A 255 4.65 10.67 -10.97
N GLY A 256 5.87 10.70 -10.47
CA GLY A 256 7.01 11.34 -11.09
C GLY A 256 7.32 12.74 -10.55
N SER A 257 6.60 13.23 -9.54
CA SER A 257 6.92 14.51 -8.87
C SER A 257 8.23 14.41 -8.07
N ILE A 258 8.56 13.21 -7.55
CA ILE A 258 9.85 12.85 -6.92
C ILE A 258 10.29 11.51 -7.55
N PRO A 259 10.90 11.54 -8.74
CA PRO A 259 11.06 10.33 -9.58
C PRO A 259 11.86 9.20 -8.95
N GLY A 260 12.79 9.50 -8.05
CA GLY A 260 13.61 8.51 -7.34
C GLY A 260 12.91 7.85 -6.14
N ALA A 261 11.77 8.40 -5.69
CA ALA A 261 11.04 7.86 -4.55
C ALA A 261 10.00 6.82 -4.99
N SER A 262 10.24 5.55 -4.72
CA SER A 262 9.38 4.45 -5.16
C SER A 262 7.94 4.61 -4.64
N HIS A 263 7.79 5.02 -3.38
CA HIS A 263 6.48 5.22 -2.79
C HIS A 263 5.67 6.33 -3.47
N ILE A 264 6.29 7.45 -3.84
CA ILE A 264 5.60 8.53 -4.58
C ILE A 264 5.17 8.08 -5.97
N ASN A 265 5.99 7.27 -6.64
CA ASN A 265 5.63 6.68 -7.94
C ASN A 265 4.46 5.70 -7.84
N HIS A 266 4.37 4.97 -6.73
CA HIS A 266 3.33 3.99 -6.44
C HIS A 266 1.99 4.64 -6.02
N MET A 267 2.01 5.74 -5.24
CA MET A 267 0.83 6.35 -4.62
C MET A 267 -0.36 6.62 -5.57
N PRO A 268 -0.16 7.06 -6.82
CA PRO A 268 -1.29 7.22 -7.74
C PRO A 268 -2.14 5.97 -7.92
N SER A 269 -1.56 4.77 -7.77
CA SER A 269 -2.28 3.51 -7.96
C SER A 269 -3.37 3.27 -6.92
N HIS A 270 -3.27 3.84 -5.73
CA HIS A 270 -4.34 3.80 -4.73
C HIS A 270 -5.63 4.40 -5.30
N THR A 271 -5.56 5.63 -5.81
CA THR A 271 -6.71 6.26 -6.47
C THR A 271 -7.10 5.54 -7.75
N TYR A 272 -6.13 5.16 -8.60
CA TYR A 272 -6.43 4.54 -9.88
C TYR A 272 -7.14 3.19 -9.75
N ASN A 273 -6.81 2.38 -8.77
CA ASN A 273 -7.50 1.11 -8.51
C ASN A 273 -8.96 1.34 -8.11
N GLU A 274 -9.22 2.30 -7.22
CA GLU A 274 -10.57 2.62 -6.74
C GLU A 274 -11.48 3.19 -7.86
N VAL A 275 -10.90 3.90 -8.83
CA VAL A 275 -11.67 4.46 -9.96
C VAL A 275 -11.60 3.62 -11.23
N GLY A 276 -10.97 2.44 -11.18
CA GLY A 276 -10.88 1.51 -12.30
C GLY A 276 -9.92 1.93 -13.43
N ARG A 277 -8.98 2.82 -13.14
CA ARG A 277 -7.90 3.20 -14.08
C ARG A 277 -6.73 2.21 -14.00
N TRP A 278 -7.03 0.92 -14.16
CA TRP A 278 -6.11 -0.20 -13.92
C TRP A 278 -4.78 -0.07 -14.66
N GLY A 279 -4.81 0.29 -15.94
CA GLY A 279 -3.59 0.48 -16.72
C GLY A 279 -2.72 1.65 -16.24
N ASP A 280 -3.30 2.69 -15.62
CA ASP A 280 -2.55 3.75 -14.93
C ASP A 280 -1.93 3.24 -13.65
N GLY A 281 -2.67 2.41 -12.89
CA GLY A 281 -2.16 1.70 -11.70
C GLY A 281 -0.97 0.80 -12.03
N VAL A 282 -1.04 0.04 -13.11
CA VAL A 282 0.09 -0.77 -13.62
C VAL A 282 1.31 0.11 -13.90
N ARG A 283 1.15 1.21 -14.64
CA ARG A 283 2.26 2.11 -14.98
C ARG A 283 2.88 2.77 -13.73
N ALA A 284 2.07 3.16 -12.76
CA ALA A 284 2.52 3.74 -11.51
C ALA A 284 3.42 2.76 -10.74
N ASN A 285 2.96 1.53 -10.58
CA ASN A 285 3.72 0.51 -9.85
C ASN A 285 4.94 -0.03 -10.62
N GLN A 286 4.92 -0.05 -11.96
CA GLN A 286 6.12 -0.33 -12.75
C GLN A 286 7.20 0.73 -12.53
N ARG A 287 6.83 2.02 -12.42
CA ARG A 287 7.77 3.08 -12.07
C ARG A 287 8.30 2.91 -10.64
N ALA A 288 7.42 2.57 -9.69
CA ALA A 288 7.81 2.30 -8.32
C ALA A 288 8.82 1.14 -8.24
N TRP A 289 8.52 0.02 -8.90
CA TRP A 289 9.44 -1.13 -8.96
C TRP A 289 10.78 -0.77 -9.61
N HIS A 290 10.77 0.04 -10.66
CA HIS A 290 12.01 0.54 -11.26
C HIS A 290 12.82 1.42 -10.29
N SER A 291 12.15 2.28 -9.50
CA SER A 291 12.82 3.08 -8.46
C SER A 291 13.36 2.22 -7.32
N ASP A 292 12.63 1.16 -6.92
CA ASP A 292 13.11 0.19 -5.93
C ASP A 292 14.40 -0.49 -6.41
N GLN A 293 14.44 -0.92 -7.67
CA GLN A 293 15.64 -1.53 -8.26
C GLN A 293 16.80 -0.51 -8.39
N ALA A 294 16.51 0.74 -8.76
CA ALA A 294 17.54 1.79 -8.86
C ALA A 294 18.16 2.11 -7.48
N ALA A 295 17.37 2.01 -6.41
CA ALA A 295 17.84 2.22 -5.04
C ALA A 295 18.89 1.20 -4.60
N GLU A 296 18.89 -0.04 -5.13
CA GLU A 296 19.92 -1.05 -4.88
C GLU A 296 21.30 -0.60 -5.39
N TYR A 297 21.32 0.33 -6.35
CA TYR A 297 22.53 0.93 -6.90
C TYR A 297 22.82 2.34 -6.36
N GLY A 298 22.05 2.80 -5.35
CA GLY A 298 22.21 4.13 -4.76
C GLY A 298 21.61 5.26 -5.61
N GLU A 299 20.72 4.95 -6.55
CA GLU A 299 20.12 5.92 -7.49
C GLU A 299 18.63 6.20 -7.20
N GLY A 300 18.14 5.87 -5.99
CA GLY A 300 16.75 6.06 -5.61
C GLY A 300 16.49 5.80 -4.13
N PHE A 301 15.22 5.86 -3.77
CA PHE A 301 14.74 5.68 -2.41
C PHE A 301 13.63 4.64 -2.39
N ALA A 302 13.97 3.44 -1.92
CA ALA A 302 13.05 2.31 -1.86
C ALA A 302 12.41 2.19 -0.49
N ILE A 303 11.08 2.16 -0.48
CA ILE A 303 10.29 1.72 0.67
C ILE A 303 9.09 0.90 0.19
N TYR A 304 8.67 -0.05 1.01
CA TYR A 304 7.49 -0.88 0.74
C TYR A 304 7.54 -1.68 -0.57
N THR A 305 8.70 -2.14 -1.00
CA THR A 305 8.91 -2.85 -2.28
C THR A 305 7.92 -4.00 -2.49
N SER A 306 7.67 -4.83 -1.48
CA SER A 306 6.68 -5.91 -1.57
C SER A 306 5.25 -5.39 -1.75
N HIS A 307 4.90 -4.25 -1.14
CA HIS A 307 3.60 -3.62 -1.34
C HIS A 307 3.47 -3.05 -2.76
N ASN A 308 4.50 -2.39 -3.29
CA ASN A 308 4.52 -1.89 -4.67
C ASN A 308 4.28 -3.03 -5.68
N LEU A 309 4.93 -4.18 -5.47
CA LEU A 309 4.75 -5.38 -6.30
C LEU A 309 3.36 -6.01 -6.14
N HIS A 310 2.80 -6.01 -4.93
CA HIS A 310 1.42 -6.47 -4.70
C HIS A 310 0.41 -5.59 -5.44
N MET A 311 0.54 -4.27 -5.35
CA MET A 311 -0.29 -3.34 -6.11
C MET A 311 -0.12 -3.51 -7.62
N LEU A 312 1.10 -3.81 -8.10
CA LEU A 312 1.37 -4.08 -9.51
C LEU A 312 0.62 -5.32 -10.00
N LEU A 313 0.76 -6.45 -9.29
CA LEU A 313 0.09 -7.70 -9.70
C LEU A 313 -1.42 -7.59 -9.58
N PHE A 314 -1.94 -6.85 -8.60
CA PHE A 314 -3.37 -6.63 -8.43
C PHE A 314 -3.96 -5.79 -9.58
N ALA A 315 -3.38 -4.63 -9.86
CA ALA A 315 -3.82 -3.78 -10.96
C ALA A 315 -3.70 -4.50 -12.32
N ALA A 316 -2.60 -5.22 -12.56
CA ALA A 316 -2.39 -5.98 -13.80
C ALA A 316 -3.38 -7.15 -13.92
N SER A 317 -3.77 -7.79 -12.82
CA SER A 317 -4.78 -8.84 -12.80
C SER A 317 -6.15 -8.32 -13.23
N ASN A 318 -6.53 -7.12 -12.78
CA ASN A 318 -7.80 -6.48 -13.15
C ASN A 318 -7.78 -5.88 -14.56
N ASP A 319 -6.61 -5.48 -15.07
CA ASP A 319 -6.41 -4.94 -16.43
C ASP A 319 -6.21 -6.04 -17.49
N GLY A 320 -6.15 -7.33 -17.09
CA GLY A 320 -5.92 -8.46 -18.00
C GLY A 320 -4.48 -8.56 -18.52
N GLN A 321 -3.52 -7.88 -17.95
CA GLN A 321 -2.10 -7.92 -18.30
C GLN A 321 -1.40 -9.11 -17.61
N GLY A 322 -1.66 -10.32 -18.12
CA GLY A 322 -1.20 -11.57 -17.50
C GLY A 322 0.32 -11.68 -17.40
N ALA A 323 1.04 -11.28 -18.42
CA ALA A 323 2.51 -11.30 -18.40
C ALA A 323 3.07 -10.40 -17.29
N VAL A 324 2.50 -9.21 -17.09
CA VAL A 324 2.92 -8.27 -16.04
C VAL A 324 2.57 -8.82 -14.66
N ALA A 325 1.33 -9.30 -14.47
CA ALA A 325 0.88 -9.84 -13.18
C ALA A 325 1.72 -11.05 -12.73
N ILE A 326 1.98 -12.00 -13.64
CA ILE A 326 2.77 -13.20 -13.34
C ILE A 326 4.21 -12.83 -13.01
N GLN A 327 4.82 -11.90 -13.78
CA GLN A 327 6.18 -11.43 -13.49
C GLN A 327 6.24 -10.71 -12.13
N ALA A 328 5.27 -9.84 -11.83
CA ALA A 328 5.22 -9.15 -10.54
C ALA A 328 5.03 -10.13 -9.36
N GLY A 329 4.28 -11.23 -9.56
CA GLY A 329 4.17 -12.33 -8.59
C GLY A 329 5.52 -13.01 -8.34
N ALA A 330 6.29 -13.29 -9.39
CA ALA A 330 7.64 -13.87 -9.28
C ALA A 330 8.64 -12.90 -8.63
N ASP A 331 8.57 -11.61 -8.97
CA ASP A 331 9.40 -10.57 -8.35
C ASP A 331 9.04 -10.42 -6.87
N TYR A 332 7.74 -10.52 -6.50
CA TYR A 332 7.28 -10.53 -5.11
C TYR A 332 7.88 -11.71 -4.34
N THR A 333 7.86 -12.93 -4.92
CA THR A 333 8.49 -14.12 -4.34
C THR A 333 9.97 -13.85 -4.04
N THR A 334 10.69 -13.24 -4.97
CA THR A 334 12.11 -12.89 -4.79
C THR A 334 12.30 -11.84 -3.69
N ALA A 335 11.51 -10.76 -3.71
CA ALA A 335 11.61 -9.66 -2.76
C ALA A 335 11.24 -10.07 -1.32
N THR A 336 10.40 -11.10 -1.14
CA THR A 336 9.97 -11.61 0.17
C THR A 336 10.76 -12.82 0.67
N GLY A 337 11.79 -13.23 -0.05
CA GLY A 337 12.66 -14.34 0.35
C GLY A 337 12.06 -15.72 0.11
N GLY A 338 11.17 -15.87 -0.87
CA GLY A 338 10.67 -17.16 -1.34
C GLY A 338 9.18 -17.44 -1.11
N ALA A 339 8.41 -16.47 -0.61
CA ALA A 339 6.97 -16.64 -0.40
C ALA A 339 6.19 -16.68 -1.73
N GLN A 340 5.86 -17.88 -2.22
CA GLN A 340 5.34 -18.14 -3.58
C GLN A 340 3.84 -17.87 -3.76
N TYR A 341 3.10 -17.51 -2.71
CA TYR A 341 1.63 -17.46 -2.75
C TYR A 341 1.07 -16.49 -3.80
N TYR A 342 1.61 -15.30 -3.98
CA TYR A 342 1.14 -14.40 -5.04
C TYR A 342 1.57 -14.86 -6.45
N GLU A 343 2.69 -15.54 -6.55
CA GLU A 343 3.10 -16.16 -7.80
C GLU A 343 2.12 -17.25 -8.24
N VAL A 344 1.62 -18.05 -7.30
CA VAL A 344 0.60 -19.07 -7.54
C VAL A 344 -0.76 -18.43 -7.85
N LEU A 345 -1.22 -17.47 -7.05
CA LEU A 345 -2.53 -16.82 -7.24
C LEU A 345 -2.64 -16.09 -8.58
N THR A 346 -1.56 -15.42 -9.04
CA THR A 346 -1.54 -14.80 -10.37
C THR A 346 -1.63 -15.85 -11.48
N ARG A 347 -0.97 -17.01 -11.34
CA ARG A 347 -1.08 -18.09 -12.32
C ARG A 347 -2.48 -18.70 -12.35
N VAL A 348 -3.16 -18.84 -11.21
CA VAL A 348 -4.57 -19.28 -11.17
C VAL A 348 -5.43 -18.28 -11.95
N ARG A 349 -5.29 -16.98 -11.68
CA ARG A 349 -6.05 -15.92 -12.35
C ARG A 349 -5.95 -15.99 -13.87
N PHE A 350 -4.78 -16.33 -14.40
CA PHE A 350 -4.49 -16.36 -15.83
C PHE A 350 -4.45 -17.78 -16.43
N GLY A 351 -4.98 -18.78 -15.72
CA GLY A 351 -5.15 -20.14 -16.23
C GLY A 351 -3.83 -20.87 -16.53
N ARG A 352 -2.72 -20.50 -15.86
CA ARG A 352 -1.39 -21.09 -16.07
C ARG A 352 -1.19 -22.33 -15.21
N PHE A 353 -2.11 -23.27 -15.33
CA PHE A 353 -2.18 -24.47 -14.48
C PHE A 353 -1.00 -25.43 -14.69
N GLU A 354 -0.50 -25.57 -15.91
CA GLU A 354 0.69 -26.39 -16.19
C GLU A 354 1.93 -25.82 -15.48
N ASP A 355 2.05 -24.48 -15.45
CA ASP A 355 3.15 -23.82 -14.76
C ASP A 355 3.06 -24.04 -13.24
N ILE A 356 1.84 -24.01 -12.66
CA ILE A 356 1.62 -24.29 -11.24
C ILE A 356 2.03 -25.73 -10.90
N LEU A 357 1.63 -26.70 -11.71
CA LEU A 357 2.01 -28.11 -11.51
C LEU A 357 3.52 -28.37 -11.63
N ALA A 358 4.24 -27.50 -12.30
CA ALA A 358 5.69 -27.58 -12.46
C ALA A 358 6.47 -26.85 -11.34
N MET A 359 5.80 -26.08 -10.48
CA MET A 359 6.46 -25.36 -9.37
C MET A 359 6.90 -26.36 -8.29
N GLU A 360 8.07 -26.11 -7.71
CA GLU A 360 8.53 -26.86 -6.53
C GLU A 360 7.75 -26.40 -5.29
N GLY A 361 7.55 -27.30 -4.33
CA GLY A 361 6.73 -27.04 -3.15
C GLY A 361 7.23 -25.88 -2.30
N ASP A 362 6.30 -25.17 -1.69
CA ASP A 362 6.55 -24.13 -0.70
C ASP A 362 6.54 -24.75 0.72
N ASP A 363 7.66 -24.74 1.40
CA ASP A 363 7.83 -25.29 2.76
C ASP A 363 7.35 -24.29 3.85
N THR A 364 6.46 -23.36 3.51
CA THR A 364 5.97 -22.36 4.46
C THR A 364 5.17 -22.97 5.61
N GLU A 365 5.48 -22.55 6.84
CA GLU A 365 4.71 -22.89 8.04
C GLU A 365 3.52 -21.92 8.28
N ASN A 366 3.44 -20.82 7.52
CA ASN A 366 2.34 -19.87 7.63
C ASN A 366 1.05 -20.48 7.06
N PRO A 367 -0.02 -20.64 7.87
CA PRO A 367 -1.22 -21.35 7.45
C PRO A 367 -1.94 -20.68 6.27
N ILE A 368 -1.85 -19.36 6.14
CA ILE A 368 -2.49 -18.61 5.06
C ILE A 368 -1.72 -18.81 3.75
N PHE A 369 -0.40 -18.67 3.77
CA PHE A 369 0.44 -18.84 2.57
C PHE A 369 0.39 -20.29 2.07
N LYS A 370 0.39 -21.25 3.01
CA LYS A 370 0.18 -22.64 2.68
C LYS A 370 -1.18 -22.89 2.02
N ALA A 371 -2.25 -22.31 2.54
CA ALA A 371 -3.58 -22.46 1.95
C ALA A 371 -3.68 -21.83 0.56
N PHE A 372 -3.01 -20.71 0.30
CA PHE A 372 -2.96 -20.12 -1.04
C PHE A 372 -2.19 -21.01 -2.02
N TRP A 373 -1.10 -21.63 -1.58
CA TRP A 373 -0.40 -22.65 -2.34
C TRP A 373 -1.30 -23.86 -2.60
N ASP A 374 -1.91 -24.45 -1.56
CA ASP A 374 -2.78 -25.61 -1.67
C ASP A 374 -3.98 -25.33 -2.60
N PHE A 375 -4.54 -24.11 -2.55
CA PHE A 375 -5.59 -23.66 -3.47
C PHE A 375 -5.11 -23.71 -4.93
N GLY A 376 -3.96 -23.12 -5.23
CA GLY A 376 -3.42 -23.11 -6.58
C GLY A 376 -3.10 -24.50 -7.11
N GLN A 377 -2.46 -25.35 -6.31
CA GLN A 377 -2.17 -26.76 -6.66
C GLN A 377 -3.46 -27.56 -6.84
N GLY A 378 -4.42 -27.44 -5.91
CA GLY A 378 -5.71 -28.11 -5.99
C GLY A 378 -6.48 -27.71 -7.24
N TYR A 379 -6.49 -26.41 -7.55
CA TYR A 379 -7.16 -25.89 -8.75
C TYR A 379 -6.47 -26.41 -10.03
N ALA A 380 -5.14 -26.38 -10.10
CA ALA A 380 -4.38 -26.87 -11.24
C ALA A 380 -4.58 -28.39 -11.47
N HIS A 381 -4.58 -29.19 -10.40
CA HIS A 381 -4.91 -30.63 -10.49
C HIS A 381 -6.35 -30.86 -10.96
N LEU A 382 -7.32 -30.06 -10.46
CA LEU A 382 -8.70 -30.14 -10.93
C LEU A 382 -8.81 -29.91 -12.44
N ARG A 383 -8.14 -28.85 -12.94
CA ARG A 383 -8.11 -28.53 -14.38
C ARG A 383 -7.38 -29.58 -15.22
N ALA A 384 -6.47 -30.35 -14.62
CA ALA A 384 -5.82 -31.51 -15.24
C ALA A 384 -6.68 -32.80 -15.16
N GLY A 385 -7.89 -32.76 -14.58
CA GLY A 385 -8.80 -33.88 -14.42
C GLY A 385 -8.51 -34.77 -13.19
N HIS A 386 -7.63 -34.35 -12.31
CA HIS A 386 -7.24 -35.10 -11.12
C HIS A 386 -8.12 -34.72 -9.91
N VAL A 387 -9.43 -34.97 -10.00
CA VAL A 387 -10.44 -34.55 -9.02
C VAL A 387 -10.12 -35.03 -7.60
N ASP A 388 -9.68 -36.26 -7.42
CA ASP A 388 -9.38 -36.79 -6.08
C ASP A 388 -8.15 -36.12 -5.45
N VAL A 389 -7.17 -35.75 -6.26
CA VAL A 389 -6.00 -34.96 -5.79
C VAL A 389 -6.45 -33.57 -5.36
N ALA A 390 -7.29 -32.91 -6.16
CA ALA A 390 -7.85 -31.60 -5.82
C ALA A 390 -8.63 -31.62 -4.50
N ARG A 391 -9.37 -32.71 -4.22
CA ARG A 391 -10.06 -32.90 -2.92
C ARG A 391 -9.09 -32.98 -1.75
N GLY A 392 -7.95 -33.67 -1.92
CA GLY A 392 -6.93 -33.72 -0.87
C GLY A 392 -6.39 -32.34 -0.50
N PHE A 393 -6.19 -31.44 -1.48
CA PHE A 393 -5.82 -30.05 -1.22
C PHE A 393 -6.95 -29.25 -0.55
N LEU A 394 -8.21 -29.46 -0.95
CA LEU A 394 -9.36 -28.85 -0.28
C LEU A 394 -9.45 -29.28 1.19
N GLU A 395 -9.28 -30.57 1.47
CA GLU A 395 -9.26 -31.11 2.83
C GLU A 395 -8.15 -30.45 3.67
N ALA A 396 -6.95 -30.26 3.10
CA ALA A 396 -5.85 -29.57 3.77
C ALA A 396 -6.18 -28.11 4.10
N ILE A 397 -6.82 -27.37 3.16
CA ILE A 397 -7.28 -26.00 3.41
C ILE A 397 -8.32 -25.97 4.54
N GLN A 398 -9.29 -26.89 4.52
CA GLN A 398 -10.36 -26.96 5.54
C GLN A 398 -9.80 -27.33 6.93
N GLU A 399 -8.86 -28.25 7.00
CA GLU A 399 -8.15 -28.60 8.24
C GLU A 399 -7.33 -27.40 8.74
N GLY A 400 -6.59 -26.75 7.85
CA GLY A 400 -5.87 -25.51 8.15
C GLY A 400 -6.79 -24.42 8.70
N ARG A 401 -7.97 -24.23 8.10
CA ARG A 401 -8.97 -23.29 8.58
C ARG A 401 -9.45 -23.60 10.00
N GLY A 402 -9.66 -24.89 10.31
CA GLY A 402 -10.12 -25.34 11.63
C GLY A 402 -9.04 -25.32 12.71
N SER A 403 -7.76 -25.34 12.33
CA SER A 403 -6.61 -25.43 13.24
C SER A 403 -5.76 -24.16 13.33
N ALA A 404 -5.98 -23.18 12.45
CA ALA A 404 -5.24 -21.92 12.48
C ALA A 404 -5.39 -21.20 13.82
N PRO A 405 -4.30 -20.67 14.39
CA PRO A 405 -4.39 -19.82 15.57
C PRO A 405 -5.33 -18.62 15.33
N GLU A 406 -6.13 -18.24 16.34
CA GLU A 406 -7.02 -17.09 16.26
C GLU A 406 -6.28 -15.78 15.90
N ALA A 407 -5.03 -15.66 16.33
CA ALA A 407 -4.15 -14.51 16.03
C ALA A 407 -3.46 -14.61 14.66
N ALA A 408 -3.67 -15.70 13.88
CA ALA A 408 -3.10 -15.81 12.55
C ALA A 408 -3.85 -14.91 11.58
N GLU A 409 -3.16 -13.88 11.11
CA GLU A 409 -3.70 -12.91 10.16
C GLU A 409 -2.71 -12.55 9.07
N PHE A 410 -3.23 -12.10 7.95
CA PHE A 410 -2.46 -11.53 6.86
C PHE A 410 -3.14 -10.23 6.42
N ARG A 411 -2.39 -9.13 6.42
CA ARG A 411 -2.87 -7.78 6.10
C ARG A 411 -4.08 -7.34 6.96
N GLY A 412 -4.21 -7.90 8.17
CA GLY A 412 -5.31 -7.62 9.09
C GLY A 412 -6.58 -8.43 8.82
N HIS A 413 -6.54 -9.43 7.94
CA HIS A 413 -7.61 -10.38 7.70
C HIS A 413 -7.28 -11.73 8.36
N SER A 414 -8.29 -12.36 8.99
CA SER A 414 -8.09 -13.60 9.71
C SER A 414 -7.75 -14.76 8.77
N ALA A 415 -6.95 -15.71 9.25
CA ALA A 415 -6.72 -16.97 8.51
C ALA A 415 -8.04 -17.69 8.20
N SER A 416 -9.00 -17.71 9.14
CA SER A 416 -10.30 -18.33 8.95
C SER A 416 -11.06 -17.75 7.76
N ASP A 417 -11.01 -16.44 7.56
CA ASP A 417 -11.70 -15.79 6.45
C ASP A 417 -11.00 -16.07 5.12
N LEU A 418 -9.69 -15.85 5.05
CA LEU A 418 -8.92 -16.06 3.81
C LEU A 418 -8.96 -17.52 3.34
N LEU A 419 -8.80 -18.48 4.26
CA LEU A 419 -8.94 -19.90 3.95
C LEU A 419 -10.38 -20.27 3.57
N GLY A 420 -11.36 -19.61 4.17
CA GLY A 420 -12.77 -19.77 3.84
C GLY A 420 -13.09 -19.35 2.41
N ILE A 421 -12.48 -18.27 1.94
CA ILE A 421 -12.66 -17.76 0.56
C ILE A 421 -12.02 -18.74 -0.45
N VAL A 422 -10.73 -18.99 -0.34
CA VAL A 422 -10.03 -19.85 -1.33
C VAL A 422 -10.51 -21.31 -1.29
N GLY A 423 -10.81 -21.82 -0.09
CA GLY A 423 -11.41 -23.15 0.08
C GLY A 423 -12.81 -23.25 -0.52
N GLY A 424 -13.63 -22.21 -0.36
CA GLY A 424 -14.97 -22.16 -0.96
C GLY A 424 -14.94 -22.07 -2.48
N ILE A 425 -13.97 -21.35 -3.07
CA ILE A 425 -13.75 -21.33 -4.52
C ILE A 425 -13.37 -22.73 -5.02
N LEU A 426 -12.40 -23.39 -4.38
CA LEU A 426 -11.96 -24.73 -4.80
C LEU A 426 -13.06 -25.78 -4.63
N ASP A 427 -13.81 -25.75 -3.52
CA ASP A 427 -14.95 -26.63 -3.29
C ASP A 427 -16.03 -26.44 -4.37
N GLY A 428 -16.37 -25.19 -4.67
CA GLY A 428 -17.33 -24.87 -5.73
C GLY A 428 -16.91 -25.40 -7.10
N GLU A 429 -15.65 -25.25 -7.47
CA GLU A 429 -15.15 -25.77 -8.75
C GLU A 429 -15.10 -27.31 -8.78
N ILE A 430 -14.73 -27.99 -7.68
CA ILE A 430 -14.78 -29.44 -7.56
C ILE A 430 -16.24 -29.93 -7.70
N LEU A 431 -17.18 -29.29 -7.01
CA LEU A 431 -18.62 -29.62 -7.09
C LEU A 431 -19.16 -29.42 -8.51
N ARG A 432 -18.78 -28.34 -9.17
CA ARG A 432 -19.15 -28.07 -10.57
C ARG A 432 -18.64 -29.17 -11.50
N GLU A 433 -17.36 -29.55 -11.36
CA GLU A 433 -16.73 -30.59 -12.21
C GLU A 433 -17.42 -31.97 -12.09
N VAL A 434 -17.92 -32.28 -10.89
CA VAL A 434 -18.64 -33.57 -10.67
C VAL A 434 -20.16 -33.44 -10.90
N GLY A 435 -20.65 -32.30 -11.45
CA GLY A 435 -22.04 -32.10 -11.82
C GLY A 435 -22.98 -31.74 -10.66
N ARG A 436 -22.45 -31.42 -9.45
CA ARG A 436 -23.22 -30.98 -8.29
C ARG A 436 -23.40 -29.46 -8.28
N THR A 437 -23.98 -28.95 -9.37
CA THR A 437 -24.00 -27.51 -9.68
C THR A 437 -24.72 -26.65 -8.64
N ALA A 438 -25.84 -27.15 -8.06
CA ALA A 438 -26.55 -26.39 -7.02
C ALA A 438 -25.69 -26.18 -5.78
N GLU A 439 -24.97 -27.22 -5.37
CA GLU A 439 -24.06 -27.15 -4.21
C GLU A 439 -22.80 -26.32 -4.52
N ALA A 440 -22.35 -26.31 -5.77
CA ALA A 440 -21.28 -25.44 -6.22
C ALA A 440 -21.66 -23.94 -6.05
N ILE A 441 -22.87 -23.57 -6.48
CA ILE A 441 -23.39 -22.21 -6.31
C ILE A 441 -23.45 -21.85 -4.82
N GLU A 442 -23.98 -22.74 -3.96
CA GLU A 442 -24.01 -22.51 -2.52
C GLU A 442 -22.60 -22.34 -1.91
N SER A 443 -21.58 -23.04 -2.43
CA SER A 443 -20.21 -22.90 -1.96
C SER A 443 -19.63 -21.54 -2.33
N PHE A 444 -19.82 -21.07 -3.56
CA PHE A 444 -19.43 -19.72 -3.97
C PHE A 444 -20.20 -18.63 -3.22
N GLU A 445 -21.50 -18.77 -2.99
CA GLU A 445 -22.29 -17.82 -2.20
C GLU A 445 -21.78 -17.71 -0.76
N ARG A 446 -21.41 -18.81 -0.11
CA ARG A 446 -20.79 -18.79 1.23
C ARG A 446 -19.43 -18.10 1.23
N ALA A 447 -18.59 -18.37 0.22
CA ALA A 447 -17.30 -17.74 0.08
C ALA A 447 -17.44 -16.22 -0.16
N LEU A 448 -18.41 -15.81 -0.98
CA LEU A 448 -18.72 -14.42 -1.26
C LEU A 448 -19.15 -13.65 0.00
N VAL A 449 -19.98 -14.26 0.87
CA VAL A 449 -20.37 -13.64 2.15
C VAL A 449 -19.15 -13.36 3.04
N ILE A 450 -18.13 -14.20 2.98
CA ILE A 450 -16.87 -13.98 3.72
C ILE A 450 -16.09 -12.85 3.07
N GLU A 451 -15.93 -12.86 1.73
CA GLU A 451 -15.23 -11.82 0.97
C GLU A 451 -15.84 -10.44 1.21
N ASP A 452 -17.17 -10.33 1.13
CA ASP A 452 -17.91 -9.07 1.39
C ASP A 452 -17.79 -8.57 2.84
N GLY A 453 -17.41 -9.44 3.76
CA GLY A 453 -17.14 -9.10 5.16
C GLY A 453 -15.71 -8.64 5.44
N LEU A 454 -14.81 -8.69 4.46
CA LEU A 454 -13.44 -8.23 4.64
C LEU A 454 -13.42 -6.70 4.81
N ARG A 455 -12.41 -6.23 5.55
CA ARG A 455 -12.17 -4.79 5.72
C ARG A 455 -11.47 -4.24 4.49
N TYR A 456 -11.58 -2.93 4.29
CA TYR A 456 -10.76 -2.23 3.30
C TYR A 456 -9.27 -2.55 3.48
N ASP A 457 -8.59 -2.84 2.39
CA ASP A 457 -7.14 -3.03 2.32
C ASP A 457 -6.60 -2.50 0.97
N GLU A 458 -5.33 -2.25 0.87
CA GLU A 458 -4.65 -1.57 -0.24
C GLU A 458 -3.41 -2.35 -0.72
N PRO A 459 -3.61 -3.21 -1.74
CA PRO A 459 -4.86 -3.69 -2.27
C PRO A 459 -5.39 -4.86 -1.43
N GLU A 460 -6.53 -5.40 -1.80
CA GLU A 460 -7.11 -6.60 -1.22
C GLU A 460 -6.14 -7.79 -1.25
N PRO A 461 -6.28 -8.74 -0.30
CA PRO A 461 -5.35 -9.86 -0.18
C PRO A 461 -5.38 -10.84 -1.35
N LEU A 462 -6.45 -10.86 -2.15
CA LEU A 462 -6.62 -11.70 -3.33
C LEU A 462 -6.72 -10.84 -4.59
N ASN A 463 -6.07 -11.27 -5.66
CA ASN A 463 -6.06 -10.56 -6.95
C ASN A 463 -7.21 -10.97 -7.89
N PHE A 464 -8.30 -11.48 -7.31
CA PHE A 464 -9.54 -11.89 -7.96
C PHE A 464 -10.69 -11.90 -6.95
N SER A 465 -11.93 -11.81 -7.42
CA SER A 465 -13.13 -11.88 -6.58
C SER A 465 -13.88 -13.20 -6.79
N VAL A 466 -14.52 -13.71 -5.72
CA VAL A 466 -15.43 -14.86 -5.76
C VAL A 466 -16.58 -14.63 -6.77
N ARG A 467 -16.96 -13.36 -6.98
CA ARG A 467 -18.00 -12.98 -7.95
C ARG A 467 -17.70 -13.44 -9.36
N ASP A 468 -16.42 -13.56 -9.74
CA ASP A 468 -16.02 -14.05 -11.05
C ASP A 468 -16.40 -15.52 -11.27
N TRP A 469 -16.30 -16.37 -10.23
CA TRP A 469 -16.72 -17.77 -10.25
C TRP A 469 -18.23 -17.91 -10.17
N LEU A 470 -18.87 -17.19 -9.24
CA LEU A 470 -20.33 -17.23 -9.06
C LEU A 470 -21.06 -16.76 -10.31
N GLY A 471 -20.65 -15.64 -10.89
CA GLY A 471 -21.24 -15.13 -12.12
C GLY A 471 -21.08 -16.10 -13.31
N ALA A 472 -19.92 -16.72 -13.45
CA ALA A 472 -19.66 -17.70 -14.51
C ALA A 472 -20.56 -18.94 -14.41
N ILE A 473 -20.69 -19.54 -13.21
CA ILE A 473 -21.53 -20.73 -13.05
C ILE A 473 -23.02 -20.40 -13.24
N LEU A 474 -23.47 -19.21 -12.83
CA LEU A 474 -24.86 -18.77 -13.05
C LEU A 474 -25.18 -18.65 -14.53
N LEU A 475 -24.23 -18.23 -15.37
CA LEU A 475 -24.38 -18.24 -16.83
C LEU A 475 -24.39 -19.68 -17.38
N GLU A 476 -23.55 -20.58 -16.89
CA GLU A 476 -23.49 -22.00 -17.30
C GLU A 476 -24.83 -22.72 -17.08
N VAL A 477 -25.61 -22.31 -16.05
CA VAL A 477 -26.90 -22.92 -15.71
C VAL A 477 -28.11 -22.10 -16.15
N ASP A 478 -27.93 -21.20 -17.11
CA ASP A 478 -29.00 -20.38 -17.69
C ASP A 478 -29.77 -19.53 -16.64
N ARG A 479 -29.00 -18.91 -15.69
CA ARG A 479 -29.51 -17.96 -14.70
C ARG A 479 -28.95 -16.53 -14.93
N PRO A 480 -29.18 -15.94 -16.14
CA PRO A 480 -28.48 -14.70 -16.55
C PRO A 480 -28.91 -13.47 -15.73
N VAL A 481 -30.13 -13.44 -15.18
CA VAL A 481 -30.60 -12.32 -14.32
C VAL A 481 -29.79 -12.25 -13.03
N GLN A 482 -29.46 -13.41 -12.46
CA GLN A 482 -28.66 -13.47 -11.24
C GLN A 482 -27.18 -13.20 -11.54
N ALA A 483 -26.66 -13.72 -12.66
CA ALA A 483 -25.31 -13.41 -13.12
C ALA A 483 -25.13 -11.90 -13.35
N GLU A 484 -26.11 -11.21 -13.98
CA GLU A 484 -26.09 -9.75 -14.14
C GLU A 484 -25.96 -9.04 -12.79
N ALA A 485 -26.74 -9.44 -11.77
CA ALA A 485 -26.69 -8.82 -10.45
C ALA A 485 -25.30 -8.99 -9.81
N VAL A 486 -24.70 -10.18 -9.91
CA VAL A 486 -23.36 -10.47 -9.39
C VAL A 486 -22.29 -9.62 -10.09
N TYR A 487 -22.33 -9.53 -11.43
CA TYR A 487 -21.33 -8.74 -12.16
C TYR A 487 -21.49 -7.23 -11.99
N ARG A 488 -22.74 -6.73 -11.81
CA ARG A 488 -22.94 -5.32 -11.50
C ARG A 488 -22.35 -4.97 -10.14
N ALA A 489 -22.53 -5.82 -9.14
CA ALA A 489 -21.92 -5.64 -7.83
C ALA A 489 -20.38 -5.70 -7.91
N ALA A 490 -19.82 -6.61 -8.71
CA ALA A 490 -18.37 -6.68 -8.93
C ALA A 490 -17.81 -5.42 -9.62
N ILE A 491 -18.56 -4.79 -10.52
CA ILE A 491 -18.15 -3.54 -11.21
C ILE A 491 -18.34 -2.31 -10.32
N GLU A 492 -19.27 -2.35 -9.37
CA GLU A 492 -19.41 -1.30 -8.34
C GLU A 492 -18.21 -1.29 -7.41
N ASP A 493 -17.71 -2.46 -7.04
CA ASP A 493 -16.54 -2.68 -6.17
C ASP A 493 -15.22 -2.44 -6.92
N HIS A 494 -15.09 -3.00 -8.13
CA HIS A 494 -13.91 -2.86 -9.02
C HIS A 494 -14.33 -2.26 -10.37
N PRO A 495 -14.44 -0.93 -10.48
CA PRO A 495 -14.90 -0.28 -11.70
C PRO A 495 -14.04 -0.65 -12.92
N PHE A 496 -14.67 -0.85 -14.06
CA PHE A 496 -14.00 -1.17 -15.32
C PHE A 496 -13.14 -2.45 -15.32
N ASN A 497 -13.31 -3.34 -14.34
CA ASN A 497 -12.70 -4.66 -14.35
C ASN A 497 -13.16 -5.45 -15.58
N GLY A 498 -12.24 -5.83 -16.44
CA GLY A 498 -12.57 -6.47 -17.72
C GLY A 498 -13.18 -7.86 -17.57
N TRP A 499 -12.85 -8.62 -16.54
CA TRP A 499 -13.44 -9.93 -16.27
C TRP A 499 -14.94 -9.84 -15.99
N SER A 500 -15.31 -8.93 -15.10
CA SER A 500 -16.71 -8.69 -14.74
C SER A 500 -17.50 -8.02 -15.87
N LEU A 501 -16.89 -7.10 -16.63
CA LEU A 501 -17.51 -6.51 -17.82
C LEU A 501 -17.79 -7.58 -18.89
N PHE A 502 -16.87 -8.53 -19.13
CA PHE A 502 -17.10 -9.64 -20.03
C PHE A 502 -18.29 -10.49 -19.58
N GLY A 503 -18.34 -10.86 -18.29
CA GLY A 503 -19.43 -11.63 -17.72
C GLY A 503 -20.77 -10.89 -17.79
N LEU A 504 -20.78 -9.59 -17.50
CA LEU A 504 -21.98 -8.75 -17.60
C LEU A 504 -22.50 -8.68 -19.04
N GLU A 505 -21.63 -8.48 -20.01
CA GLU A 505 -22.01 -8.45 -21.42
C GLU A 505 -22.70 -9.76 -21.83
N GLN A 506 -22.15 -10.92 -21.44
CA GLN A 506 -22.76 -12.22 -21.71
C GLN A 506 -24.12 -12.37 -21.00
N ALA A 507 -24.24 -11.96 -19.74
CA ALA A 507 -25.48 -12.01 -18.98
C ALA A 507 -26.60 -11.15 -19.60
N LEU A 508 -26.25 -9.96 -20.11
CA LEU A 508 -27.18 -9.06 -20.79
C LEU A 508 -27.65 -9.63 -22.14
N ARG A 509 -26.73 -10.21 -22.93
CA ARG A 509 -27.09 -10.88 -24.20
C ARG A 509 -28.03 -12.06 -23.98
N ALA A 510 -27.75 -12.89 -22.98
CA ALA A 510 -28.60 -14.04 -22.66
C ALA A 510 -30.04 -13.62 -22.29
N GLN A 511 -30.23 -12.41 -21.77
CA GLN A 511 -31.56 -11.83 -21.46
C GLN A 511 -32.20 -11.09 -22.63
N GLY A 512 -31.52 -10.95 -23.77
CA GLY A 512 -31.99 -10.14 -24.90
C GLY A 512 -31.91 -8.63 -24.68
N LYS A 513 -31.14 -8.16 -23.68
CA LYS A 513 -30.86 -6.74 -23.40
C LYS A 513 -29.76 -6.21 -24.33
N VAL A 514 -30.03 -6.26 -25.66
CA VAL A 514 -29.01 -6.05 -26.68
C VAL A 514 -28.36 -4.67 -26.57
N GLY A 515 -29.11 -3.61 -26.31
CA GLY A 515 -28.58 -2.24 -26.19
C GLY A 515 -27.58 -2.08 -25.06
N GLU A 516 -27.93 -2.58 -23.86
CA GLU A 516 -27.04 -2.54 -22.68
C GLU A 516 -25.79 -3.43 -22.91
N ALA A 517 -25.96 -4.59 -23.54
CA ALA A 517 -24.84 -5.47 -23.88
C ALA A 517 -23.85 -4.82 -24.85
N GLU A 518 -24.34 -4.09 -25.86
CA GLU A 518 -23.49 -3.35 -26.81
C GLU A 518 -22.74 -2.19 -26.14
N GLU A 519 -23.36 -1.49 -25.19
CA GLU A 519 -22.72 -0.45 -24.39
C GLU A 519 -21.63 -1.06 -23.50
N THR A 520 -21.94 -2.16 -22.80
CA THR A 520 -20.97 -2.88 -21.97
C THR A 520 -19.78 -3.39 -22.81
N ALA A 521 -20.04 -3.91 -24.01
CA ALA A 521 -18.99 -4.37 -24.91
C ALA A 521 -18.03 -3.25 -25.33
N LYS A 522 -18.53 -2.02 -25.57
CA LYS A 522 -17.67 -0.86 -25.88
C LYS A 522 -16.81 -0.45 -24.68
N ILE A 523 -17.36 -0.50 -23.46
CA ILE A 523 -16.61 -0.24 -22.25
C ILE A 523 -15.52 -1.30 -22.10
N LEU A 524 -15.87 -2.58 -22.28
CA LEU A 524 -14.93 -3.70 -22.22
C LEU A 524 -13.80 -3.53 -23.24
N GLU A 525 -14.11 -3.20 -24.50
CA GLU A 525 -13.10 -2.99 -25.55
C GLU A 525 -12.06 -1.94 -25.12
N THR A 526 -12.50 -0.86 -24.49
CA THR A 526 -11.60 0.20 -24.02
C THR A 526 -10.81 -0.23 -22.78
N SER A 527 -11.49 -0.80 -21.79
CA SER A 527 -10.89 -1.22 -20.52
C SER A 527 -9.91 -2.38 -20.70
N TRP A 528 -10.19 -3.28 -21.67
CA TRP A 528 -9.40 -4.48 -21.94
C TRP A 528 -8.40 -4.32 -23.09
N ALA A 529 -8.20 -3.10 -23.58
CA ALA A 529 -7.33 -2.82 -24.73
C ALA A 529 -5.86 -3.20 -24.51
N ARG A 530 -5.44 -3.36 -23.26
CA ARG A 530 -4.07 -3.75 -22.85
C ARG A 530 -3.94 -5.21 -22.47
N ALA A 531 -5.07 -5.94 -22.40
CA ALA A 531 -5.08 -7.34 -22.02
C ALA A 531 -4.31 -8.20 -23.00
N ASP A 532 -3.55 -9.14 -22.49
CA ASP A 532 -2.79 -10.14 -23.25
C ASP A 532 -3.37 -11.56 -23.12
N VAL A 533 -4.58 -11.67 -22.56
CA VAL A 533 -5.27 -12.91 -22.27
C VAL A 533 -6.58 -13.01 -23.04
N TRP A 534 -6.88 -14.23 -23.53
CA TRP A 534 -8.16 -14.57 -24.12
C TRP A 534 -9.05 -15.26 -23.11
N ILE A 535 -10.20 -14.64 -22.81
CA ILE A 535 -11.17 -15.16 -21.85
C ILE A 535 -12.42 -15.69 -22.58
N ARG A 536 -13.02 -16.74 -22.00
CA ARG A 536 -14.30 -17.32 -22.41
C ARG A 536 -15.34 -17.27 -21.30
N ALA A 537 -14.92 -16.95 -20.12
CA ALA A 537 -15.70 -16.73 -18.92
C ALA A 537 -14.93 -15.72 -18.06
N SER A 538 -15.52 -15.22 -16.98
CA SER A 538 -14.87 -14.33 -16.00
C SER A 538 -13.78 -15.06 -15.18
N ARG A 539 -13.56 -16.34 -15.42
CA ARG A 539 -12.54 -17.20 -14.79
C ARG A 539 -12.02 -18.24 -15.79
N PHE A 540 -10.93 -18.93 -15.44
CA PHE A 540 -10.39 -20.09 -16.16
C PHE A 540 -10.79 -21.44 -15.57
#